data_9fc60438c3d7d1cd33306de0a10ba3bd
#
_entry.id   9fc60438c3d7d1cd33306de0a10ba3bd
#
_cell.length_a   1.000
_cell.length_b   1.000
_cell.length_c   1.000
_cell.angle_alpha   90.00
_cell.angle_beta   90.00
_cell.angle_gamma   90.00
#
_symmetry.space_group_name_H-M   'P 1'
#
loop_
_entity.id
_entity.type
_entity.pdbx_description
1 polymer ?
#
loop_
_entity_poly.entity_id
_entity_poly.type
_entity_poly.pdbx_seq_one_letter_code
_entity_poly.pdbx_strand_id
1 'polypeptide(L)'
;DHALATRQVALPTVPEPTWAEPGTVGSPMSALDTHFVRLVQANPQLRPRVGNPDELRSNKLDATLDLLKHRVQVPEAGVAESRTGAVITALNEEAVVCAALANKGGLNLVVTYEAFAPKMLGALRQELIFSRHLREAGRPPGWLGVPVVLTSHTWENAKNEQSHQDPTLAEALLGEMADGARVCFPPDGNSAMVALAHSLR
;
A
#
# COMPACT_ATOMS: atom_id res chain seq x y z
N ASP A 1 -13.19 11.87 -25.07
CA ASP A 1 -12.49 10.67 -24.55
C ASP A 1 -11.86 10.96 -23.20
N HIS A 2 -12.20 10.15 -22.20
CA HIS A 2 -11.66 10.37 -20.85
C HIS A 2 -10.21 9.86 -20.80
N ALA A 3 -9.27 10.68 -20.35
CA ALA A 3 -7.85 10.34 -20.31
C ALA A 3 -7.54 9.01 -19.56
N LEU A 4 -8.33 8.65 -18.56
CA LEU A 4 -8.19 7.39 -17.83
C LEU A 4 -8.58 6.16 -18.68
N ALA A 5 -9.50 6.30 -19.64
CA ALA A 5 -9.95 5.19 -20.48
C ALA A 5 -8.89 4.72 -21.51
N THR A 6 -7.92 5.55 -21.79
CA THR A 6 -6.84 5.27 -22.75
C THR A 6 -5.48 5.14 -22.11
N ARG A 7 -5.40 5.36 -20.79
CA ARG A 7 -4.12 5.31 -20.07
C ARG A 7 -3.65 3.88 -19.92
N GLN A 8 -2.38 3.67 -20.25
CA GLN A 8 -1.65 2.44 -19.97
C GLN A 8 -0.41 2.79 -19.15
N VAL A 9 -0.30 2.23 -17.96
CA VAL A 9 0.89 2.37 -17.12
C VAL A 9 1.73 1.11 -17.30
N ALA A 10 2.99 1.27 -17.67
CA ALA A 10 3.91 0.15 -17.79
C ALA A 10 4.08 -0.56 -16.44
N LEU A 11 4.20 -1.88 -16.47
CA LEU A 11 4.54 -2.64 -15.27
C LEU A 11 5.87 -2.14 -14.70
N PRO A 12 5.99 -2.03 -13.37
CA PRO A 12 7.21 -1.56 -12.75
C PRO A 12 8.34 -2.56 -12.95
N THR A 13 9.56 -2.04 -13.06
CA THR A 13 10.77 -2.84 -12.87
C THR A 13 10.85 -3.22 -11.39
N VAL A 14 10.73 -4.49 -11.10
CA VAL A 14 10.85 -5.02 -9.73
C VAL A 14 12.29 -5.41 -9.49
N PRO A 15 13.03 -4.72 -8.60
CA PRO A 15 14.40 -5.10 -8.27
C PRO A 15 14.43 -6.45 -7.58
N GLU A 16 15.51 -7.21 -7.77
CA GLU A 16 15.69 -8.49 -7.08
C GLU A 16 15.64 -8.27 -5.57
N PRO A 17 14.82 -9.03 -4.82
CA PRO A 17 14.76 -8.94 -3.37
C PRO A 17 16.11 -9.28 -2.72
N THR A 18 16.39 -8.66 -1.59
CA THR A 18 17.48 -9.12 -0.71
C THR A 18 16.91 -10.22 0.18
N TRP A 19 17.15 -11.46 -0.22
CA TRP A 19 16.63 -12.63 0.48
C TRP A 19 17.29 -12.81 1.84
N ALA A 20 16.48 -13.02 2.86
CA ALA A 20 16.96 -13.45 4.17
C ALA A 20 17.24 -14.97 4.16
N GLU A 21 18.34 -15.37 4.75
CA GLU A 21 18.68 -16.80 4.92
C GLU A 21 17.71 -17.50 5.86
N PRO A 22 17.49 -18.81 5.68
CA PRO A 22 16.68 -19.61 6.58
C PRO A 22 17.10 -19.47 8.04
N GLY A 23 16.15 -19.24 8.94
CA GLY A 23 16.41 -19.02 10.36
C GLY A 23 16.70 -17.55 10.74
N THR A 24 16.79 -16.64 9.79
CA THR A 24 16.92 -15.20 10.09
C THR A 24 15.66 -14.69 10.79
N VAL A 25 15.85 -14.04 11.93
CA VAL A 25 14.78 -13.35 12.64
C VAL A 25 14.76 -11.89 12.20
N GLY A 26 13.61 -11.42 11.72
CA GLY A 26 13.46 -10.05 11.23
C GLY A 26 11.99 -9.64 11.12
N SER A 27 11.77 -8.34 10.96
CA SER A 27 10.42 -7.80 10.74
C SER A 27 10.05 -7.89 9.26
N PRO A 28 8.91 -8.51 8.89
CA PRO A 28 8.38 -8.47 7.53
C PRO A 28 8.19 -7.03 7.03
N MET A 29 7.77 -6.12 7.90
CA MET A 29 7.58 -4.71 7.56
C MET A 29 8.90 -4.00 7.22
N SER A 30 9.99 -4.30 7.93
CA SER A 30 11.31 -3.71 7.61
C SER A 30 11.85 -4.22 6.27
N ALA A 31 11.62 -5.48 5.94
CA ALA A 31 11.97 -6.04 4.64
C ALA A 31 11.16 -5.39 3.51
N LEU A 32 9.85 -5.22 3.73
CA LEU A 32 8.94 -4.55 2.81
C LEU A 32 9.35 -3.08 2.60
N ASP A 33 9.68 -2.34 3.67
CA ASP A 33 10.13 -0.95 3.63
C ASP A 33 11.36 -0.78 2.72
N THR A 34 12.40 -1.56 2.99
CA THR A 34 13.64 -1.52 2.20
C THR A 34 13.38 -1.89 0.74
N HIS A 35 12.56 -2.91 0.49
CA HIS A 35 12.24 -3.33 -0.86
C HIS A 35 11.39 -2.30 -1.61
N PHE A 36 10.42 -1.67 -0.93
CA PHE A 36 9.60 -0.61 -1.52
C PHE A 36 10.42 0.62 -1.90
N VAL A 37 11.37 1.04 -1.07
CA VAL A 37 12.32 2.12 -1.41
C VAL A 37 13.11 1.80 -2.69
N ARG A 38 13.64 0.58 -2.81
CA ARG A 38 14.34 0.14 -4.02
C ARG A 38 13.42 0.10 -5.25
N LEU A 39 12.17 -0.30 -5.05
CA LEU A 39 11.16 -0.32 -6.10
C LEU A 39 10.85 1.11 -6.60
N VAL A 40 10.69 2.08 -5.70
CA VAL A 40 10.51 3.49 -6.05
C VAL A 40 11.71 4.02 -6.84
N GLN A 41 12.92 3.75 -6.38
CA GLN A 41 14.16 4.19 -7.02
C GLN A 41 14.37 3.57 -8.40
N ALA A 42 13.96 2.32 -8.60
CA ALA A 42 14.04 1.63 -9.89
C ALA A 42 13.00 2.13 -10.92
N ASN A 43 12.00 2.90 -10.47
CA ASN A 43 10.89 3.35 -11.32
C ASN A 43 10.64 4.87 -11.22
N PRO A 44 11.63 5.71 -11.58
CA PRO A 44 11.51 7.17 -11.46
C PRO A 44 10.39 7.77 -12.33
N GLN A 45 9.92 7.04 -13.32
CA GLN A 45 8.79 7.43 -14.18
C GLN A 45 7.42 7.27 -13.49
N LEU A 46 7.35 6.49 -12.40
CA LEU A 46 6.12 6.27 -11.63
C LEU A 46 6.10 7.20 -10.42
N ARG A 47 5.05 7.99 -10.32
CA ARG A 47 4.85 8.88 -9.18
C ARG A 47 4.50 8.07 -7.93
N PRO A 48 5.37 7.99 -6.89
CA PRO A 48 5.04 7.27 -5.68
C PRO A 48 3.95 8.00 -4.87
N ARG A 49 3.12 7.22 -4.16
CA ARG A 49 2.22 7.72 -3.13
C ARG A 49 2.06 6.68 -2.04
N VAL A 50 2.34 7.09 -0.82
CA VAL A 50 2.10 6.27 0.36
C VAL A 50 0.99 6.90 1.18
N GLY A 51 -0.05 6.13 1.46
CA GLY A 51 -1.12 6.51 2.34
C GLY A 51 -0.94 5.89 3.72
N ASN A 52 -0.94 6.70 4.77
CA ASN A 52 -0.87 6.21 6.13
C ASN A 52 -1.68 7.13 7.05
N PRO A 53 -2.79 6.67 7.63
CA PRO A 53 -3.59 7.47 8.54
C PRO A 53 -2.99 7.55 9.95
N ASP A 54 -2.05 6.67 10.24
CA ASP A 54 -1.42 6.52 11.56
C ASP A 54 -0.02 7.15 11.56
N GLU A 55 0.88 6.54 12.30
CA GLU A 55 2.29 6.92 12.34
C GLU A 55 3.14 5.95 11.50
N LEU A 56 3.73 6.42 10.40
CA LEU A 56 4.45 5.57 9.46
C LEU A 56 5.68 4.88 10.08
N ARG A 57 6.38 5.56 11.00
CA ARG A 57 7.53 4.99 11.72
C ARG A 57 7.12 3.86 12.66
N SER A 58 5.99 3.98 13.34
CA SER A 58 5.48 2.89 14.19
C SER A 58 5.11 1.65 13.36
N ASN A 59 4.75 1.83 12.10
CA ASN A 59 4.53 0.77 11.12
C ASN A 59 5.84 0.26 10.47
N LYS A 60 7.02 0.68 10.96
CA LYS A 60 8.35 0.24 10.48
C LYS A 60 8.65 0.61 9.01
N LEU A 61 8.15 1.74 8.54
CA LEU A 61 8.41 2.28 7.21
C LEU A 61 9.30 3.55 7.28
N ASP A 62 10.40 3.43 8.00
CA ASP A 62 11.33 4.54 8.25
C ASP A 62 12.04 5.00 6.98
N ALA A 63 12.59 4.08 6.19
CA ALA A 63 13.31 4.39 4.96
C ALA A 63 12.37 4.99 3.89
N THR A 64 11.14 4.50 3.81
CA THR A 64 10.10 5.07 2.95
C THR A 64 9.79 6.51 3.35
N LEU A 65 9.62 6.79 4.65
CA LEU A 65 9.35 8.15 5.12
C LEU A 65 10.52 9.09 4.85
N ASP A 66 11.74 8.64 5.11
CA ASP A 66 12.94 9.46 4.89
C ASP A 66 13.16 9.81 3.41
N LEU A 67 12.83 8.88 2.50
CA LEU A 67 12.89 9.11 1.06
C LEU A 67 11.75 10.00 0.56
N LEU A 68 10.51 9.69 0.93
CA LEU A 68 9.31 10.25 0.30
C LEU A 68 8.72 11.45 1.03
N LYS A 69 8.98 11.59 2.31
CA LYS A 69 8.55 12.67 3.22
C LYS A 69 7.03 12.87 3.30
N HIS A 70 6.57 13.29 4.44
CA HIS A 70 5.18 13.76 4.61
C HIS A 70 4.88 14.96 3.74
N ARG A 71 3.71 14.96 3.13
CA ARG A 71 3.22 16.10 2.36
C ARG A 71 2.53 17.10 3.28
N VAL A 72 3.12 18.27 3.45
CA VAL A 72 2.59 19.32 4.32
C VAL A 72 2.63 20.69 3.63
N GLN A 73 1.79 21.61 4.09
CA GLN A 73 1.75 22.98 3.55
C GLN A 73 2.97 23.79 4.02
N VAL A 74 3.35 23.63 5.29
CA VAL A 74 4.47 24.34 5.90
C VAL A 74 5.39 23.30 6.53
N PRO A 75 6.47 22.88 5.82
CA PRO A 75 7.41 21.91 6.36
C PRO A 75 8.20 22.45 7.55
N GLU A 76 8.39 21.61 8.56
CA GLU A 76 9.22 21.89 9.71
C GLU A 76 10.67 21.46 9.44
N ALA A 77 11.63 22.30 9.88
CA ALA A 77 13.05 22.00 9.72
C ALA A 77 13.48 20.81 10.60
N GLY A 78 14.21 19.87 10.03
CA GLY A 78 14.69 18.69 10.74
C GLY A 78 13.68 17.53 10.82
N VAL A 79 12.47 17.72 10.29
CA VAL A 79 11.45 16.69 10.19
C VAL A 79 11.36 16.16 8.75
N ALA A 80 10.94 14.90 8.59
CA ALA A 80 10.75 14.29 7.27
C ALA A 80 9.48 14.81 6.58
N GLU A 81 9.45 16.11 6.27
CA GLU A 81 8.34 16.85 5.69
C GLU A 81 8.74 17.58 4.41
N SER A 82 7.79 17.74 3.48
CA SER A 82 7.98 18.50 2.24
C SER A 82 6.65 18.91 1.63
N ARG A 83 6.62 20.05 0.94
CA ARG A 83 5.47 20.45 0.11
C ARG A 83 5.23 19.52 -1.07
N THR A 84 6.27 18.83 -1.51
CA THR A 84 6.23 17.85 -2.61
C THR A 84 6.29 16.42 -2.09
N GLY A 85 6.17 16.21 -0.79
CA GLY A 85 6.19 14.89 -0.17
C GLY A 85 5.16 13.94 -0.79
N ALA A 86 5.46 12.67 -0.77
CA ALA A 86 4.60 11.63 -1.35
C ALA A 86 3.85 10.79 -0.30
N VAL A 87 4.17 10.99 0.99
CA VAL A 87 3.43 10.37 2.09
C VAL A 87 2.25 11.25 2.46
N ILE A 88 1.04 10.71 2.33
CA ILE A 88 -0.22 11.37 2.69
C ILE A 88 -0.64 10.82 4.05
N THR A 89 -0.67 11.70 5.02
CA THR A 89 -1.12 11.39 6.39
C THR A 89 -2.35 12.22 6.73
N ALA A 90 -3.40 11.54 7.14
CA ALA A 90 -4.62 12.14 7.66
C ALA A 90 -5.30 11.13 8.59
N LEU A 91 -5.82 11.58 9.73
CA LEU A 91 -6.60 10.73 10.64
C LEU A 91 -7.97 10.36 10.03
N ASN A 92 -7.93 9.87 8.80
CA ASN A 92 -9.08 9.44 8.03
C ASN A 92 -8.63 8.39 7.01
N GLU A 93 -8.90 7.14 7.30
CA GLU A 93 -8.49 5.98 6.51
C GLU A 93 -9.09 6.00 5.10
N GLU A 94 -10.35 6.42 4.98
CA GLU A 94 -11.01 6.52 3.68
C GLU A 94 -10.37 7.59 2.79
N ALA A 95 -10.06 8.77 3.33
CA ALA A 95 -9.37 9.82 2.58
C ALA A 95 -7.98 9.37 2.12
N VAL A 96 -7.27 8.66 2.97
CA VAL A 96 -5.92 8.15 2.68
C VAL A 96 -5.93 7.10 1.58
N VAL A 97 -6.83 6.11 1.65
CA VAL A 97 -6.95 5.10 0.59
C VAL A 97 -7.45 5.72 -0.71
N CYS A 98 -8.41 6.64 -0.67
CA CYS A 98 -8.87 7.38 -1.85
C CYS A 98 -7.73 8.15 -2.53
N ALA A 99 -6.83 8.76 -1.75
CA ALA A 99 -5.67 9.45 -2.29
C ALA A 99 -4.72 8.50 -3.05
N ALA A 100 -4.54 7.27 -2.56
CA ALA A 100 -3.75 6.24 -3.24
C ALA A 100 -4.47 5.74 -4.50
N LEU A 101 -5.76 5.40 -4.40
CA LEU A 101 -6.58 4.95 -5.53
C LEU A 101 -6.67 5.99 -6.65
N ALA A 102 -6.68 7.28 -6.31
CA ALA A 102 -6.69 8.36 -7.28
C ALA A 102 -5.35 8.55 -8.02
N ASN A 103 -4.26 8.00 -7.53
CA ASN A 103 -2.94 8.10 -8.16
C ASN A 103 -2.75 7.05 -9.28
N LYS A 104 -3.62 7.06 -10.27
CA LYS A 104 -3.71 6.08 -11.37
C LYS A 104 -2.45 5.95 -12.24
N GLY A 105 -1.54 6.90 -12.19
CA GLY A 105 -0.30 6.88 -12.98
C GLY A 105 0.93 6.59 -12.14
N GLY A 106 0.75 6.04 -10.94
CA GLY A 106 1.82 5.95 -9.99
C GLY A 106 1.96 4.61 -9.32
N LEU A 107 2.95 4.55 -8.46
CA LEU A 107 3.27 3.44 -7.57
C LEU A 107 2.69 3.76 -6.19
N ASN A 108 1.75 2.96 -5.73
CA ASN A 108 1.00 3.22 -4.51
C ASN A 108 1.27 2.18 -3.43
N LEU A 109 1.18 2.60 -2.18
CA LEU A 109 1.20 1.75 -1.00
C LEU A 109 0.30 2.38 0.07
N VAL A 110 -0.58 1.63 0.68
CA VAL A 110 -1.37 2.06 1.83
C VAL A 110 -0.99 1.19 3.02
N VAL A 111 -0.75 1.81 4.17
CA VAL A 111 -0.40 1.09 5.39
C VAL A 111 -1.23 1.64 6.53
N THR A 112 -1.87 0.77 7.29
CA THR A 112 -2.66 1.13 8.48
C THR A 112 -2.68 -0.01 9.49
N TYR A 113 -3.08 0.27 10.72
CA TYR A 113 -3.40 -0.78 11.68
C TYR A 113 -4.67 -1.53 11.26
N GLU A 114 -4.68 -2.84 11.50
CA GLU A 114 -5.78 -3.72 11.10
C GLU A 114 -7.14 -3.23 11.59
N ALA A 115 -7.24 -2.78 12.84
CA ALA A 115 -8.47 -2.32 13.45
C ALA A 115 -9.14 -1.12 12.75
N PHE A 116 -8.37 -0.29 12.05
CA PHE A 116 -8.90 0.90 11.38
C PHE A 116 -9.18 0.67 9.90
N ALA A 117 -8.64 -0.41 9.36
CA ALA A 117 -8.74 -0.77 7.95
C ALA A 117 -10.19 -0.97 7.44
N PRO A 118 -11.18 -1.44 8.22
CA PRO A 118 -12.57 -1.56 7.77
C PRO A 118 -13.15 -0.27 7.20
N LYS A 119 -12.71 0.90 7.66
CA LYS A 119 -13.13 2.20 7.12
C LYS A 119 -12.72 2.42 5.65
N MET A 120 -11.75 1.67 5.15
CA MET A 120 -11.30 1.73 3.74
C MET A 120 -12.19 0.91 2.80
N LEU A 121 -13.02 0.00 3.32
CA LEU A 121 -13.76 -0.99 2.54
C LEU A 121 -14.65 -0.35 1.47
N GLY A 122 -15.34 0.73 1.78
CA GLY A 122 -16.22 1.43 0.84
C GLY A 122 -15.47 1.91 -0.40
N ALA A 123 -14.35 2.58 -0.22
CA ALA A 123 -13.51 3.08 -1.30
C ALA A 123 -12.89 1.94 -2.14
N LEU A 124 -12.43 0.88 -1.48
CA LEU A 124 -11.87 -0.30 -2.16
C LEU A 124 -12.95 -1.00 -3.02
N ARG A 125 -14.15 -1.17 -2.52
CA ARG A 125 -15.26 -1.73 -3.27
C ARG A 125 -15.65 -0.89 -4.49
N GLN A 126 -15.66 0.43 -4.36
CA GLN A 126 -15.89 1.32 -5.51
C GLN A 126 -14.83 1.13 -6.60
N GLU A 127 -13.57 1.00 -6.22
CA GLU A 127 -12.49 0.72 -7.17
C GLU A 127 -12.65 -0.64 -7.84
N LEU A 128 -13.01 -1.68 -7.09
CA LEU A 128 -13.25 -3.02 -7.62
C LEU A 128 -14.41 -3.04 -8.62
N ILE A 129 -15.53 -2.39 -8.30
CA ILE A 129 -16.69 -2.25 -9.18
C ILE A 129 -16.30 -1.53 -10.47
N PHE A 130 -15.58 -0.41 -10.36
CA PHE A 130 -15.15 0.37 -11.52
C PHE A 130 -14.19 -0.42 -12.41
N SER A 131 -13.21 -1.08 -11.83
CA SER A 131 -12.26 -1.93 -12.54
C SER A 131 -12.95 -3.09 -13.26
N ARG A 132 -13.95 -3.70 -12.64
CA ARG A 132 -14.75 -4.77 -13.24
C ARG A 132 -15.53 -4.26 -14.44
N HIS A 133 -16.25 -3.15 -14.30
CA HIS A 133 -17.02 -2.58 -15.41
C HIS A 133 -16.13 -2.22 -16.61
N LEU A 134 -14.91 -1.73 -16.35
CA LEU A 134 -13.95 -1.49 -17.44
C LEU A 134 -13.56 -2.78 -18.17
N ARG A 135 -13.30 -3.87 -17.44
CA ARG A 135 -12.98 -5.17 -18.04
C ARG A 135 -14.16 -5.73 -18.85
N GLU A 136 -15.37 -5.67 -18.31
CA GLU A 136 -16.60 -6.08 -18.99
C GLU A 136 -16.83 -5.28 -20.28
N ALA A 137 -16.43 -4.02 -20.31
CA ALA A 137 -16.45 -3.16 -21.49
C ALA A 137 -15.27 -3.39 -22.46
N GLY A 138 -14.43 -4.40 -22.22
CA GLY A 138 -13.23 -4.66 -23.03
C GLY A 138 -12.11 -3.61 -22.84
N ARG A 139 -12.13 -2.85 -21.76
CA ARG A 139 -11.17 -1.79 -21.44
C ARG A 139 -10.54 -2.09 -20.08
N PRO A 140 -9.62 -3.07 -19.98
CA PRO A 140 -9.00 -3.39 -18.70
C PRO A 140 -8.30 -2.16 -18.10
N PRO A 141 -8.31 -2.01 -16.78
CA PRO A 141 -7.61 -0.92 -16.10
C PRO A 141 -6.14 -0.84 -16.55
N GLY A 142 -5.71 0.34 -16.96
CA GLY A 142 -4.34 0.61 -17.40
C GLY A 142 -3.46 1.17 -16.28
N TRP A 143 -3.72 0.80 -15.03
CA TRP A 143 -2.96 1.22 -13.84
C TRP A 143 -2.61 0.04 -12.95
N LEU A 144 -1.65 0.26 -12.06
CA LEU A 144 -1.14 -0.76 -11.15
C LEU A 144 -2.10 -1.03 -9.99
N GLY A 145 -2.03 -2.24 -9.44
CA GLY A 145 -2.69 -2.56 -8.19
C GLY A 145 -2.24 -1.65 -7.05
N VAL A 146 -3.07 -1.54 -6.02
CA VAL A 146 -2.77 -0.77 -4.81
C VAL A 146 -2.65 -1.74 -3.63
N PRO A 147 -1.42 -2.04 -3.19
CA PRO A 147 -1.21 -2.81 -1.97
C PRO A 147 -1.77 -2.06 -0.76
N VAL A 148 -2.58 -2.74 0.03
CA VAL A 148 -3.04 -2.28 1.34
C VAL A 148 -2.47 -3.21 2.39
N VAL A 149 -1.55 -2.70 3.20
CA VAL A 149 -0.81 -3.47 4.20
C VAL A 149 -1.42 -3.18 5.57
N LEU A 150 -1.85 -4.23 6.24
CA LEU A 150 -2.40 -4.18 7.59
C LEU A 150 -1.32 -4.61 8.59
N THR A 151 -1.07 -3.76 9.58
CA THR A 151 -0.15 -4.01 10.69
C THR A 151 -0.92 -4.25 11.99
N SER A 152 -0.25 -4.64 13.06
CA SER A 152 -0.89 -5.04 14.33
C SER A 152 -1.96 -6.10 14.12
N HIS A 153 -1.62 -7.10 13.35
CA HIS A 153 -2.50 -8.17 12.91
C HIS A 153 -3.11 -8.93 14.10
N THR A 154 -4.32 -9.43 13.93
CA THR A 154 -5.05 -10.22 14.95
C THR A 154 -4.22 -11.33 15.60
N TRP A 155 -3.23 -11.86 14.91
CA TRP A 155 -2.36 -12.95 15.38
C TRP A 155 -1.14 -12.45 16.18
N GLU A 156 -0.89 -11.14 16.20
CA GLU A 156 0.16 -10.50 16.98
C GLU A 156 -0.38 -9.92 18.31
N ASN A 157 -1.11 -10.67 19.06
CA ASN A 157 -1.94 -10.22 20.17
C ASN A 157 -1.17 -9.79 21.44
N ALA A 158 0.12 -9.48 21.37
CA ALA A 158 0.91 -9.33 22.58
C ALA A 158 0.98 -7.91 23.14
N LYS A 159 0.75 -6.86 22.37
CA LYS A 159 1.10 -5.50 22.77
C LYS A 159 -0.06 -4.50 22.85
N ASN A 160 -1.00 -4.60 21.95
CA ASN A 160 -2.11 -3.65 21.84
C ASN A 160 -3.43 -4.26 22.28
N GLU A 161 -3.37 -5.42 22.91
CA GLU A 161 -4.54 -6.21 23.32
C GLU A 161 -5.51 -6.35 22.13
N GLN A 162 -6.75 -6.11 22.26
CA GLN A 162 -7.71 -6.20 21.15
C GLN A 162 -8.01 -4.86 20.47
N SER A 163 -7.33 -3.80 20.87
CA SER A 163 -7.64 -2.44 20.42
C SER A 163 -7.19 -2.13 18.97
N HIS A 164 -6.27 -2.93 18.41
CA HIS A 164 -5.70 -2.70 17.09
C HIS A 164 -5.89 -3.87 16.12
N GLN A 165 -6.70 -4.87 16.50
CA GLN A 165 -7.02 -6.04 15.71
C GLN A 165 -8.48 -6.04 15.29
N ASP A 166 -8.74 -6.20 14.01
CA ASP A 166 -10.07 -6.40 13.41
C ASP A 166 -9.94 -7.02 12.02
N PRO A 167 -10.23 -8.31 11.86
CA PRO A 167 -10.08 -9.00 10.58
C PRO A 167 -11.14 -8.63 9.54
N THR A 168 -12.10 -7.76 9.87
CA THR A 168 -13.29 -7.48 9.05
C THR A 168 -12.93 -7.06 7.61
N LEU A 169 -11.88 -6.25 7.40
CA LEU A 169 -11.49 -5.87 6.04
C LEU A 169 -11.02 -7.08 5.24
N ALA A 170 -10.14 -7.90 5.82
CA ALA A 170 -9.62 -9.10 5.16
C ALA A 170 -10.75 -10.08 4.84
N GLU A 171 -11.64 -10.36 5.79
CA GLU A 171 -12.80 -11.22 5.61
C GLU A 171 -13.74 -10.69 4.53
N ALA A 172 -14.03 -9.40 4.52
CA ALA A 172 -14.88 -8.79 3.49
C ALA A 172 -14.25 -8.91 2.08
N LEU A 173 -12.93 -8.72 1.96
CA LEU A 173 -12.23 -8.81 0.68
C LEU A 173 -12.08 -10.26 0.19
N LEU A 174 -12.05 -11.26 1.08
CA LEU A 174 -12.12 -12.68 0.69
C LEU A 174 -13.45 -13.04 0.01
N GLY A 175 -14.52 -12.31 0.31
CA GLY A 175 -15.81 -12.44 -0.34
C GLY A 175 -15.92 -11.73 -1.70
N GLU A 176 -14.94 -10.91 -2.06
CA GLU A 176 -14.91 -10.20 -3.34
C GLU A 176 -14.36 -11.11 -4.46
N MET A 177 -14.39 -10.63 -5.69
CA MET A 177 -13.89 -11.40 -6.83
C MET A 177 -12.36 -11.53 -6.78
N ALA A 178 -11.88 -12.74 -6.89
CA ALA A 178 -10.45 -13.07 -6.83
C ALA A 178 -9.60 -12.42 -7.93
N ASP A 179 -10.20 -11.93 -8.99
CA ASP A 179 -9.53 -11.17 -10.05
C ASP A 179 -9.41 -9.67 -9.74
N GLY A 180 -10.14 -9.19 -8.74
CA GLY A 180 -10.13 -7.77 -8.31
C GLY A 180 -9.44 -7.53 -6.98
N ALA A 181 -9.58 -8.46 -6.03
CA ALA A 181 -8.97 -8.36 -4.71
C ALA A 181 -8.31 -9.68 -4.30
N ARG A 182 -7.21 -9.61 -3.61
CA ARG A 182 -6.51 -10.75 -3.02
C ARG A 182 -6.07 -10.43 -1.61
N VAL A 183 -6.22 -11.39 -0.72
CA VAL A 183 -5.76 -11.30 0.67
C VAL A 183 -4.57 -12.25 0.83
N CYS A 184 -3.45 -11.73 1.31
CA CYS A 184 -2.22 -12.48 1.54
C CYS A 184 -1.80 -12.32 3.01
N PHE A 185 -1.30 -13.39 3.61
CA PHE A 185 -0.76 -13.41 4.97
C PHE A 185 0.71 -13.84 4.92
N PRO A 186 1.64 -12.94 4.56
CA PRO A 186 3.06 -13.30 4.47
C PRO A 186 3.63 -13.58 5.87
N PRO A 187 4.20 -14.78 6.10
CA PRO A 187 4.72 -15.17 7.41
C PRO A 187 6.11 -14.56 7.72
N ASP A 188 6.82 -14.06 6.72
CA ASP A 188 8.18 -13.54 6.85
C ASP A 188 8.49 -12.41 5.84
N GLY A 189 9.69 -11.83 5.95
CA GLY A 189 10.12 -10.75 5.07
C GLY A 189 10.24 -11.16 3.60
N ASN A 190 10.68 -12.38 3.32
CA ASN A 190 10.82 -12.87 1.95
C ASN A 190 9.46 -12.97 1.26
N SER A 191 8.49 -13.57 1.91
CA SER A 191 7.12 -13.67 1.40
C SER A 191 6.40 -12.32 1.32
N ALA A 192 6.70 -11.39 2.22
CA ALA A 192 6.16 -10.02 2.16
C ALA A 192 6.64 -9.27 0.91
N MET A 193 7.92 -9.39 0.55
CA MET A 193 8.46 -8.79 -0.68
C MET A 193 7.83 -9.41 -1.94
N VAL A 194 7.62 -10.73 -1.95
CA VAL A 194 6.94 -11.43 -3.06
C VAL A 194 5.49 -10.96 -3.19
N ALA A 195 4.76 -10.87 -2.07
CA ALA A 195 3.38 -10.41 -2.05
C ALA A 195 3.27 -8.94 -2.55
N LEU A 196 4.18 -8.06 -2.13
CA LEU A 196 4.25 -6.69 -2.63
C LEU A 196 4.45 -6.66 -4.15
N ALA A 197 5.45 -7.37 -4.67
CA ALA A 197 5.73 -7.41 -6.09
C ALA A 197 4.54 -7.97 -6.90
N HIS A 198 3.86 -8.99 -6.37
CA HIS A 198 2.68 -9.59 -6.98
C HIS A 198 1.50 -8.61 -7.05
N SER A 199 1.30 -7.79 -6.03
CA SER A 199 0.18 -6.84 -5.94
C SER A 199 0.29 -5.65 -6.90
N LEU A 200 1.44 -5.46 -7.54
CA LEU A 200 1.71 -4.37 -8.48
C LEU A 200 1.56 -4.78 -9.97
N ARG A 201 1.04 -5.96 -10.21
CA ARG A 201 0.86 -6.51 -11.57
C ARG A 201 -0.58 -6.40 -12.08
#